data_311f64d67d47e78152c8502a1239ac46
#
_entry.id   311f64d67d47e78152c8502a1239ac46
#
_cell.length_a   1.000
_cell.length_b   1.000
_cell.length_c   1.000
_cell.angle_alpha   90.00
_cell.angle_beta   90.00
_cell.angle_gamma   90.00
#
_symmetry.space_group_name_H-M   'P 1'
#
loop_
_entity.id
_entity.type
_entity.pdbx_description
1 polymer ?
#
loop_
_entity_poly.entity_id
_entity_poly.type
_entity_poly.pdbx_seq_one_letter_code
_entity_poly.pdbx_strand_id
1 'polypeptide(L)'
;MKRVKVIPAFLFAAIVAVCLASCGAVQNPVEYNNKLMTVVNDNEKSMNEMNTAMAGQDYTKAETVRKSWTEKLDKAIGEVDKMDALKEDEGLKTAVVNGLKAYKKIADNDYKTLIDLRNKEKSGDATVQLQIQASLTKINNGFDSIAGQINHASTAFEKKYNK
;
A
#
# COMPACT_ATOMS: atom_id res chain seq x y z
N MET A 1 -2.23 21.82 12.64
CA MET A 1 -2.85 20.69 11.91
C MET A 1 -1.73 19.85 11.31
N LYS A 2 -1.43 18.67 11.88
CA LYS A 2 -0.50 17.74 11.23
C LYS A 2 -1.23 17.10 10.07
N ARG A 3 -0.75 17.36 8.86
CA ARG A 3 -1.26 16.75 7.63
C ARG A 3 -0.80 15.31 7.55
N VAL A 4 -1.64 14.42 7.01
CA VAL A 4 -1.19 13.10 6.58
C VAL A 4 -0.06 13.34 5.59
N LYS A 5 1.13 12.77 5.86
CA LYS A 5 2.26 12.89 4.93
C LYS A 5 1.86 12.21 3.63
N VAL A 6 1.88 12.96 2.54
CA VAL A 6 1.81 12.39 1.20
C VAL A 6 3.13 11.67 0.99
N ILE A 7 3.08 10.36 0.85
CA ILE A 7 4.26 9.56 0.51
C ILE A 7 4.69 10.00 -0.90
N PRO A 8 5.95 10.40 -1.09
CA PRO A 8 6.41 10.80 -2.42
C PRO A 8 6.25 9.63 -3.40
N ALA A 9 5.70 9.94 -4.58
CA ALA A 9 5.57 9.00 -5.68
C ALA A 9 6.95 8.36 -5.96
N PHE A 10 7.01 7.04 -5.84
CA PHE A 10 8.23 6.30 -6.17
C PHE A 10 8.44 6.35 -7.68
N LEU A 11 9.44 7.10 -8.11
CA LEU A 11 9.99 7.04 -9.46
C LEU A 11 10.74 5.71 -9.61
N PHE A 12 10.05 4.67 -10.09
CA PHE A 12 10.72 3.44 -10.52
C PHE A 12 11.34 3.65 -11.90
N ALA A 13 12.66 3.59 -11.93
CA ALA A 13 13.43 3.60 -13.17
C ALA A 13 13.08 2.38 -14.03
N ALA A 14 12.90 2.61 -15.33
CA ALA A 14 12.64 1.57 -16.32
C ALA A 14 13.81 0.59 -16.40
N ILE A 15 13.54 -0.69 -16.17
CA ILE A 15 14.52 -1.78 -16.32
C ILE A 15 14.67 -2.09 -17.81
N VAL A 16 15.89 -1.98 -18.32
CA VAL A 16 16.28 -2.35 -19.68
C VAL A 16 16.32 -3.88 -19.82
N ALA A 17 15.65 -4.39 -20.86
CA ALA A 17 15.54 -5.81 -21.13
C ALA A 17 16.89 -6.43 -21.56
N VAL A 18 17.29 -7.50 -20.89
CA VAL A 18 18.32 -8.44 -21.40
C VAL A 18 17.64 -9.78 -21.66
N CYS A 19 17.52 -10.14 -22.94
CA CYS A 19 17.01 -11.43 -23.37
C CYS A 19 18.05 -12.51 -23.15
N LEU A 20 17.77 -13.49 -22.29
CA LEU A 20 18.45 -14.79 -22.28
C LEU A 20 17.42 -15.86 -22.63
N ALA A 21 17.53 -16.40 -23.84
CA ALA A 21 16.77 -17.54 -24.30
C ALA A 21 17.27 -18.81 -23.57
N SER A 22 16.45 -19.38 -22.70
CA SER A 22 16.62 -20.73 -22.16
C SER A 22 15.27 -21.45 -22.17
N CYS A 23 15.24 -22.59 -22.79
CA CYS A 23 14.09 -23.44 -23.08
C CYS A 23 13.54 -24.08 -21.78
N GLY A 24 12.33 -23.72 -21.43
CA GLY A 24 11.54 -24.04 -20.25
C GLY A 24 10.89 -22.72 -19.86
N ALA A 25 9.60 -22.65 -19.60
CA ALA A 25 8.91 -21.38 -19.30
C ALA A 25 9.53 -20.73 -18.06
N VAL A 26 10.69 -20.11 -18.25
CA VAL A 26 11.38 -19.34 -17.21
C VAL A 26 10.59 -18.06 -17.06
N GLN A 27 9.96 -17.91 -15.92
CA GLN A 27 9.24 -16.70 -15.57
C GLN A 27 10.19 -15.51 -15.68
N ASN A 28 9.83 -14.50 -16.50
CA ASN A 28 10.66 -13.33 -16.73
C ASN A 28 10.69 -12.46 -15.46
N PRO A 29 11.87 -12.23 -14.83
CA PRO A 29 11.96 -11.46 -13.60
C PRO A 29 11.41 -10.03 -13.74
N VAL A 30 11.58 -9.39 -14.90
CA VAL A 30 11.09 -8.04 -15.16
C VAL A 30 9.56 -8.01 -15.17
N GLU A 31 8.93 -8.97 -15.87
CA GLU A 31 7.47 -9.07 -15.89
C GLU A 31 6.90 -9.40 -14.52
N TYR A 32 7.58 -10.26 -13.77
CA TYR A 32 7.21 -10.62 -12.41
C TYR A 32 7.23 -9.39 -11.49
N ASN A 33 8.33 -8.66 -11.47
CA ASN A 33 8.46 -7.41 -10.71
C ASN A 33 7.38 -6.39 -11.11
N ASN A 34 7.20 -6.18 -12.43
CA ASN A 34 6.23 -5.21 -12.93
C ASN A 34 4.80 -5.56 -12.49
N LYS A 35 4.41 -6.83 -12.53
CA LYS A 35 3.09 -7.26 -12.03
C LYS A 35 2.92 -6.95 -10.55
N LEU A 36 3.91 -7.27 -9.71
CA LEU A 36 3.86 -6.99 -8.27
C LEU A 36 3.80 -5.48 -7.99
N MET A 37 4.63 -4.70 -8.68
CA MET A 37 4.67 -3.25 -8.48
C MET A 37 3.40 -2.56 -9.00
N THR A 38 2.78 -3.06 -10.08
CA THR A 38 1.48 -2.55 -10.56
C THR A 38 0.43 -2.67 -9.46
N VAL A 39 0.34 -3.83 -8.79
CA VAL A 39 -0.61 -4.03 -7.69
C VAL A 39 -0.34 -3.08 -6.52
N VAL A 40 0.92 -2.82 -6.20
CA VAL A 40 1.29 -1.84 -5.15
C VAL A 40 0.88 -0.42 -5.55
N ASN A 41 1.15 -0.02 -6.80
CA ASN A 41 0.85 1.32 -7.31
C ASN A 41 -0.67 1.57 -7.44
N ASP A 42 -1.45 0.56 -7.82
CA ASP A 42 -2.92 0.66 -7.89
C ASP A 42 -3.53 0.97 -6.52
N ASN A 43 -2.87 0.57 -5.44
CA ASN A 43 -3.27 0.89 -4.09
C ASN A 43 -3.15 2.39 -3.77
N GLU A 44 -2.19 3.12 -4.38
CA GLU A 44 -1.98 4.56 -4.15
C GLU A 44 -3.21 5.40 -4.53
N LYS A 45 -3.96 4.99 -5.55
CA LYS A 45 -5.18 5.70 -5.95
C LYS A 45 -6.19 5.74 -4.81
N SER A 46 -6.42 4.61 -4.14
CA SER A 46 -7.36 4.55 -3.02
C SER A 46 -6.85 5.34 -1.80
N MET A 47 -5.54 5.35 -1.56
CA MET A 47 -4.92 6.20 -0.53
C MET A 47 -5.13 7.68 -0.82
N ASN A 48 -4.96 8.12 -2.06
CA ASN A 48 -5.16 9.51 -2.47
C ASN A 48 -6.64 9.93 -2.38
N GLU A 49 -7.57 9.04 -2.76
CA GLU A 49 -9.01 9.26 -2.59
C GLU A 49 -9.38 9.41 -1.11
N MET A 50 -8.81 8.57 -0.23
CA MET A 50 -8.98 8.65 1.22
C MET A 50 -8.44 9.96 1.77
N ASN A 51 -7.21 10.34 1.41
CA ASN A 51 -6.60 11.59 1.85
C ASN A 51 -7.42 12.81 1.41
N THR A 52 -7.96 12.79 0.19
CA THR A 52 -8.82 13.86 -0.34
C THR A 52 -10.12 13.96 0.47
N ALA A 53 -10.79 12.85 0.74
CA ALA A 53 -12.03 12.83 1.52
C ALA A 53 -11.80 13.32 2.96
N MET A 54 -10.72 12.85 3.60
CA MET A 54 -10.36 13.25 4.97
C MET A 54 -9.96 14.73 5.05
N ALA A 55 -9.19 15.23 4.09
CA ALA A 55 -8.80 16.65 4.02
C ALA A 55 -10.00 17.57 3.77
N GLY A 56 -10.95 17.11 2.96
CA GLY A 56 -12.22 17.81 2.70
C GLY A 56 -13.27 17.69 3.83
N GLN A 57 -12.96 16.97 4.90
CA GLN A 57 -13.87 16.69 6.02
C GLN A 57 -15.18 16.01 5.58
N ASP A 58 -15.14 15.31 4.44
CA ASP A 58 -16.27 14.50 3.94
C ASP A 58 -16.12 13.06 4.47
N TYR A 59 -16.53 12.88 5.71
CA TYR A 59 -16.37 11.59 6.41
C TYR A 59 -17.32 10.51 5.89
N THR A 60 -18.42 10.89 5.25
CA THR A 60 -19.31 9.95 4.55
C THR A 60 -18.61 9.38 3.31
N LYS A 61 -17.96 10.25 2.52
CA LYS A 61 -17.15 9.82 1.39
C LYS A 61 -15.94 9.02 1.85
N ALA A 62 -15.26 9.43 2.93
CA ALA A 62 -14.15 8.70 3.50
C ALA A 62 -14.53 7.27 3.88
N GLU A 63 -15.69 7.04 4.49
CA GLU A 63 -16.19 5.70 4.82
C GLU A 63 -16.49 4.87 3.56
N THR A 64 -17.04 5.50 2.51
CA THR A 64 -17.27 4.83 1.22
C THR A 64 -15.96 4.42 0.57
N VAL A 65 -14.97 5.31 0.54
CA VAL A 65 -13.62 5.04 0.02
C VAL A 65 -12.96 3.92 0.83
N ARG A 66 -13.06 3.95 2.15
CA ARG A 66 -12.50 2.93 3.04
C ARG A 66 -12.99 1.53 2.67
N LYS A 67 -14.29 1.36 2.52
CA LYS A 67 -14.92 0.07 2.15
C LYS A 67 -14.46 -0.39 0.76
N SER A 68 -14.52 0.48 -0.23
CA SER A 68 -14.07 0.17 -1.60
C SER A 68 -12.57 -0.19 -1.63
N TRP A 69 -11.75 0.52 -0.85
CA TRP A 69 -10.33 0.23 -0.72
C TRP A 69 -10.07 -1.15 -0.13
N THR A 70 -10.78 -1.51 0.96
CA THR A 70 -10.68 -2.85 1.55
C THR A 70 -11.03 -3.96 0.54
N GLU A 71 -12.10 -3.78 -0.24
CA GLU A 71 -12.50 -4.74 -1.28
C GLU A 71 -11.44 -4.89 -2.38
N LYS A 72 -10.84 -3.77 -2.81
CA LYS A 72 -9.73 -3.78 -3.78
C LYS A 72 -8.50 -4.50 -3.23
N LEU A 73 -8.18 -4.26 -1.95
CA LEU A 73 -7.06 -4.93 -1.28
C LEU A 73 -7.28 -6.44 -1.16
N ASP A 74 -8.49 -6.89 -0.86
CA ASP A 74 -8.81 -8.33 -0.83
C ASP A 74 -8.61 -8.99 -2.21
N LYS A 75 -9.03 -8.33 -3.28
CA LYS A 75 -8.80 -8.79 -4.65
C LYS A 75 -7.30 -8.84 -4.97
N ALA A 76 -6.59 -7.75 -4.69
CA ALA A 76 -5.15 -7.64 -4.93
C ALA A 76 -4.34 -8.72 -4.19
N ILE A 77 -4.66 -8.99 -2.92
CA ILE A 77 -4.06 -10.07 -2.13
C ILE A 77 -4.30 -11.41 -2.82
N GLY A 78 -5.57 -11.68 -3.22
CA GLY A 78 -5.93 -12.93 -3.89
C GLY A 78 -5.26 -13.10 -5.25
N GLU A 79 -5.02 -12.02 -6.00
CA GLU A 79 -4.30 -12.03 -7.27
C GLU A 79 -2.82 -12.34 -7.06
N VAL A 80 -2.16 -11.66 -6.12
CA VAL A 80 -0.74 -11.89 -5.82
C VAL A 80 -0.53 -13.28 -5.22
N ASP A 81 -1.41 -13.76 -4.35
CA ASP A 81 -1.30 -15.11 -3.76
C ASP A 81 -1.33 -16.21 -4.84
N LYS A 82 -2.12 -16.02 -5.92
CA LYS A 82 -2.23 -16.97 -7.05
C LYS A 82 -1.07 -16.89 -8.04
N MET A 83 -0.24 -15.85 -7.99
CA MET A 83 0.92 -15.76 -8.87
C MET A 83 1.93 -16.84 -8.50
N ASP A 84 2.47 -17.53 -9.51
CA ASP A 84 3.61 -18.42 -9.29
C ASP A 84 4.80 -17.61 -8.79
N ALA A 85 5.44 -18.09 -7.72
CA ALA A 85 6.62 -17.43 -7.20
C ALA A 85 7.81 -17.65 -8.14
N LEU A 86 8.57 -16.58 -8.41
CA LEU A 86 9.86 -16.72 -9.06
C LEU A 86 10.83 -17.44 -8.10
N LYS A 87 11.60 -18.42 -8.60
CA LYS A 87 12.41 -19.33 -7.77
C LYS A 87 13.35 -18.61 -6.78
N GLU A 88 13.80 -17.42 -7.15
CA GLU A 88 14.73 -16.61 -6.35
C GLU A 88 14.23 -15.15 -6.30
N ASP A 89 13.01 -14.94 -5.80
CA ASP A 89 12.37 -13.63 -5.76
C ASP A 89 12.82 -12.74 -4.59
N GLU A 90 13.81 -13.18 -3.83
CA GLU A 90 14.39 -12.49 -2.68
C GLU A 90 13.31 -12.02 -1.67
N GLY A 91 12.19 -12.74 -1.60
CA GLY A 91 11.05 -12.45 -0.73
C GLY A 91 10.14 -11.33 -1.22
N LEU A 92 10.27 -10.89 -2.48
CA LEU A 92 9.50 -9.76 -3.02
C LEU A 92 7.99 -10.02 -2.99
N LYS A 93 7.53 -11.19 -3.45
CA LYS A 93 6.11 -11.57 -3.39
C LYS A 93 5.58 -11.52 -1.95
N THR A 94 6.35 -12.11 -1.03
CA THR A 94 5.97 -12.15 0.38
C THR A 94 5.87 -10.75 0.97
N ALA A 95 6.81 -9.86 0.66
CA ALA A 95 6.78 -8.48 1.13
C ALA A 95 5.57 -7.72 0.57
N VAL A 96 5.23 -7.91 -0.71
CA VAL A 96 4.04 -7.30 -1.33
C VAL A 96 2.76 -7.81 -0.68
N VAL A 97 2.59 -9.14 -0.52
CA VAL A 97 1.40 -9.70 0.15
C VAL A 97 1.25 -9.17 1.57
N ASN A 98 2.34 -9.16 2.33
CA ASN A 98 2.32 -8.64 3.70
C ASN A 98 1.99 -7.14 3.73
N GLY A 99 2.54 -6.37 2.80
CA GLY A 99 2.23 -4.95 2.64
C GLY A 99 0.74 -4.72 2.34
N LEU A 100 0.16 -5.45 1.39
CA LEU A 100 -1.27 -5.37 1.06
C LEU A 100 -2.16 -5.73 2.26
N LYS A 101 -1.82 -6.78 3.01
CA LYS A 101 -2.52 -7.16 4.25
C LYS A 101 -2.41 -6.08 5.32
N ALA A 102 -1.26 -5.43 5.44
CA ALA A 102 -1.07 -4.32 6.37
C ALA A 102 -1.85 -3.07 5.95
N TYR A 103 -1.89 -2.72 4.66
CA TYR A 103 -2.76 -1.66 4.14
C TYR A 103 -4.24 -1.94 4.44
N LYS A 104 -4.67 -3.20 4.24
CA LYS A 104 -6.05 -3.60 4.58
C LYS A 104 -6.35 -3.39 6.07
N LYS A 105 -5.44 -3.78 6.96
CA LYS A 105 -5.59 -3.55 8.40
C LYS A 105 -5.70 -2.06 8.74
N ILE A 106 -4.90 -1.21 8.10
CA ILE A 106 -4.98 0.25 8.28
C ILE A 106 -6.34 0.76 7.79
N ALA A 107 -6.80 0.32 6.61
CA ALA A 107 -8.09 0.71 6.08
C ALA A 107 -9.25 0.25 6.99
N ASP A 108 -9.27 -1.02 7.40
CA ASP A 108 -10.37 -1.59 8.16
C ASP A 108 -10.46 -1.07 9.59
N ASN A 109 -9.32 -0.83 10.24
CA ASN A 109 -9.31 -0.50 11.66
C ASN A 109 -8.92 0.95 11.92
N ASP A 110 -7.78 1.39 11.38
CA ASP A 110 -7.20 2.65 11.80
C ASP A 110 -7.93 3.84 11.15
N TYR A 111 -8.26 3.76 9.85
CA TYR A 111 -9.09 4.77 9.21
C TYR A 111 -10.54 4.75 9.71
N LYS A 112 -11.09 3.56 10.00
CA LYS A 112 -12.42 3.50 10.64
C LYS A 112 -12.43 4.28 11.94
N THR A 113 -11.46 4.02 12.82
CA THR A 113 -11.32 4.74 14.09
C THR A 113 -11.15 6.24 13.87
N LEU A 114 -10.31 6.64 12.91
CA LEU A 114 -10.07 8.06 12.63
C LEU A 114 -11.32 8.76 12.10
N ILE A 115 -12.08 8.12 11.22
CA ILE A 115 -13.36 8.65 10.70
C ILE A 115 -14.38 8.83 11.84
N ASP A 116 -14.50 7.83 12.71
CA ASP A 116 -15.42 7.91 13.87
C ASP A 116 -15.03 9.05 14.82
N LEU A 117 -13.74 9.21 15.10
CA LEU A 117 -13.24 10.31 15.95
C LEU A 117 -13.48 11.69 15.29
N ARG A 118 -13.25 11.81 14.00
CA ARG A 118 -13.50 13.06 13.27
C ARG A 118 -14.97 13.43 13.20
N ASN A 119 -15.87 12.46 13.12
CA ASN A 119 -17.30 12.71 13.21
C ASN A 119 -17.69 13.23 14.61
N LYS A 120 -17.11 12.68 15.69
CA LYS A 120 -17.32 13.19 17.05
C LYS A 120 -16.80 14.62 17.21
N GLU A 121 -15.60 14.90 16.74
CA GLU A 121 -15.01 16.24 16.72
C GLU A 121 -15.93 17.23 16.01
N LYS A 122 -16.44 16.87 14.82
CA LYS A 122 -17.37 17.70 14.04
C LYS A 122 -18.70 17.95 14.77
N SER A 123 -19.11 17.00 15.63
CA SER A 123 -20.28 17.16 16.50
C SER A 123 -20.01 17.94 17.79
N GLY A 124 -18.82 18.50 17.97
CA GLY A 124 -18.46 19.35 19.10
C GLY A 124 -17.72 18.67 20.24
N ASP A 125 -17.36 17.39 20.12
CA ASP A 125 -16.57 16.69 21.14
C ASP A 125 -15.08 17.03 21.01
N ALA A 126 -14.62 18.02 21.76
CA ALA A 126 -13.22 18.44 21.79
C ALA A 126 -12.30 17.45 22.53
N THR A 127 -12.85 16.48 23.27
CA THR A 127 -12.04 15.54 24.08
C THR A 127 -11.30 14.51 23.22
N VAL A 128 -11.69 14.32 21.95
CA VAL A 128 -11.12 13.33 21.04
C VAL A 128 -9.82 13.76 20.35
N GLN A 129 -9.33 14.99 20.55
CA GLN A 129 -8.16 15.55 19.86
C GLN A 129 -6.89 14.70 20.01
N LEU A 130 -6.59 14.24 21.22
CA LEU A 130 -5.41 13.40 21.47
C LEU A 130 -5.54 12.04 20.78
N GLN A 131 -6.74 11.47 20.73
CA GLN A 131 -7.01 10.20 20.05
C GLN A 131 -6.87 10.34 18.53
N ILE A 132 -7.31 11.46 17.96
CA ILE A 132 -7.12 11.79 16.56
C ILE A 132 -5.63 11.86 16.22
N GLN A 133 -4.82 12.57 17.03
CA GLN A 133 -3.37 12.67 16.82
C GLN A 133 -2.68 11.30 16.91
N ALA A 134 -3.07 10.48 17.89
CA ALA A 134 -2.57 9.12 18.04
C ALA A 134 -2.91 8.24 16.82
N SER A 135 -4.15 8.32 16.32
CA SER A 135 -4.60 7.59 15.13
C SER A 135 -3.83 8.02 13.88
N LEU A 136 -3.63 9.32 13.67
CA LEU A 136 -2.83 9.84 12.55
C LEU A 136 -1.39 9.36 12.61
N THR A 137 -0.78 9.39 13.80
CA THR A 137 0.59 8.90 14.00
C THR A 137 0.69 7.41 13.71
N LYS A 138 -0.28 6.61 14.15
CA LYS A 138 -0.33 5.17 13.91
C LYS A 138 -0.44 4.85 12.42
N ILE A 139 -1.33 5.54 11.70
CA ILE A 139 -1.51 5.37 10.25
C ILE A 139 -0.21 5.71 9.51
N ASN A 140 0.41 6.86 9.82
CA ASN A 140 1.65 7.29 9.16
C ASN A 140 2.80 6.30 9.40
N ASN A 141 2.99 5.86 10.66
CA ASN A 141 4.02 4.87 10.99
C ASN A 141 3.76 3.52 10.28
N GLY A 142 2.47 3.13 10.15
CA GLY A 142 2.08 1.95 9.40
C GLY A 142 2.47 2.04 7.94
N PHE A 143 2.20 3.15 7.27
CA PHE A 143 2.60 3.39 5.88
C PHE A 143 4.12 3.40 5.70
N ASP A 144 4.84 4.09 6.56
CA ASP A 144 6.31 4.15 6.52
C ASP A 144 6.91 2.74 6.67
N SER A 145 6.36 1.92 7.57
CA SER A 145 6.80 0.53 7.77
C SER A 145 6.54 -0.34 6.54
N ILE A 146 5.36 -0.24 5.92
CA ILE A 146 5.00 -1.01 4.71
C ILE A 146 5.92 -0.63 3.56
N ALA A 147 6.09 0.66 3.32
CA ALA A 147 6.98 1.17 2.27
C ALA A 147 8.42 0.68 2.47
N GLY A 148 8.93 0.74 3.69
CA GLY A 148 10.27 0.25 4.02
C GLY A 148 10.46 -1.25 3.73
N GLN A 149 9.48 -2.08 4.07
CA GLN A 149 9.56 -3.52 3.84
C GLN A 149 9.52 -3.87 2.35
N ILE A 150 8.60 -3.27 1.58
CA ILE A 150 8.50 -3.49 0.14
C ILE A 150 9.76 -3.00 -0.57
N ASN A 151 10.27 -1.81 -0.24
CA ASN A 151 11.48 -1.26 -0.83
C ASN A 151 12.71 -2.12 -0.54
N HIS A 152 12.84 -2.64 0.69
CA HIS A 152 13.95 -3.52 1.02
C HIS A 152 13.95 -4.79 0.13
N ALA A 153 12.79 -5.43 -0.01
CA ALA A 153 12.64 -6.62 -0.85
C ALA A 153 12.84 -6.30 -2.34
N SER A 154 12.30 -5.17 -2.83
CA SER A 154 12.50 -4.71 -4.22
C SER A 154 13.97 -4.45 -4.52
N THR A 155 14.69 -3.79 -3.62
CA THR A 155 16.13 -3.53 -3.76
C THR A 155 16.95 -4.83 -3.79
N ALA A 156 16.60 -5.81 -2.95
CA ALA A 156 17.25 -7.12 -2.96
C ALA A 156 17.00 -7.85 -4.30
N PHE A 157 15.77 -7.83 -4.78
CA PHE A 157 15.38 -8.38 -6.08
C PHE A 157 16.14 -7.72 -7.22
N GLU A 158 16.15 -6.40 -7.30
CA GLU A 158 16.86 -5.65 -8.33
C GLU A 158 18.36 -5.95 -8.34
N LYS A 159 18.99 -5.99 -7.18
CA LYS A 159 20.42 -6.34 -7.04
C LYS A 159 20.72 -7.75 -7.57
N LYS A 160 19.76 -8.68 -7.46
CA LYS A 160 19.88 -10.04 -7.96
C LYS A 160 19.85 -10.10 -9.48
N TYR A 161 18.96 -9.34 -10.11
CA TYR A 161 18.63 -9.46 -11.54
C TYR A 161 19.23 -8.37 -12.43
N ASN A 162 19.77 -7.27 -11.87
CA ASN A 162 20.42 -6.18 -12.59
C ASN A 162 21.97 -6.26 -12.51
N LYS A 163 22.52 -7.46 -12.65
CA LYS A 163 23.99 -7.65 -12.73
C LYS A 163 24.48 -7.45 -14.13
#